data_c152f100aaa8aa8512def6230644179f
#
_entry.id   c152f100aaa8aa8512def6230644179f
#
_cell.length_a   1.000
_cell.length_b   1.000
_cell.length_c   1.000
_cell.angle_alpha   90.00
_cell.angle_beta   90.00
_cell.angle_gamma   90.00
#
_symmetry.space_group_name_H-M   'P 1'
#
loop_
_entity.id
_entity.type
_entity.pdbx_description
1 polymer ?
#
loop_
_entity_poly.entity_id
_entity_poly.type
_entity_poly.pdbx_seq_one_letter_code
_entity_poly.pdbx_strand_id
1 'polypeptide(L)'
;MREFGHEVGEPQLLKAAPAHWHDWSARRAMQNIGLSADAIDQHITAHEDFWAKRFFTSAYCEYDAAVAGAPAFARVVQSAGAIVVYLTGRPERMREGTLRSLQRLGFPLPGEGHTELRMRTSAYGSDDDFKSTAIDALGALAPVAAAFDNEPTHINLYRALLPAHARSVHLATDHSGRAVALLDGIVSIRDFETSAG
;
A
#
# COMPACT_ATOMS: atom_id res chain seq x y z
N MET A 1 -3.69 3.78 -16.93
CA MET A 1 -3.09 4.34 -18.16
C MET A 1 -3.66 3.73 -19.45
N ARG A 2 -3.67 2.42 -19.65
CA ARG A 2 -4.23 1.79 -20.87
C ARG A 2 -5.72 2.13 -21.09
N GLU A 3 -6.55 2.01 -20.05
CA GLU A 3 -7.96 2.37 -20.10
C GLU A 3 -8.16 3.85 -20.47
N PHE A 4 -7.36 4.73 -19.87
CA PHE A 4 -7.33 6.15 -20.25
C PHE A 4 -6.92 6.35 -21.70
N GLY A 5 -5.93 5.59 -22.19
CA GLY A 5 -5.52 5.61 -23.60
C GLY A 5 -6.65 5.26 -24.57
N HIS A 6 -7.52 4.32 -24.20
CA HIS A 6 -8.72 4.02 -24.98
C HIS A 6 -9.72 5.20 -24.98
N GLU A 7 -9.93 5.86 -23.83
CA GLU A 7 -10.87 6.98 -23.73
C GLU A 7 -10.43 8.20 -24.57
N VAL A 8 -9.13 8.49 -24.60
CA VAL A 8 -8.59 9.66 -25.32
C VAL A 8 -8.10 9.36 -26.73
N GLY A 9 -8.14 8.11 -27.16
CA GLY A 9 -7.71 7.69 -28.49
C GLY A 9 -6.20 7.80 -28.70
N GLU A 10 -5.36 7.71 -27.64
CA GLU A 10 -3.90 7.78 -27.75
C GLU A 10 -3.29 6.35 -27.78
N PRO A 11 -2.87 5.87 -28.97
CA PRO A 11 -2.42 4.49 -29.14
C PRO A 11 -1.16 4.14 -28.33
N GLN A 12 -0.29 5.12 -28.05
CA GLN A 12 0.93 4.86 -27.29
C GLN A 12 0.63 4.52 -25.85
N LEU A 13 -0.40 5.11 -25.24
CA LEU A 13 -0.83 4.80 -23.88
C LEU A 13 -1.32 3.35 -23.72
N LEU A 14 -1.76 2.71 -24.81
CA LEU A 14 -2.18 1.31 -24.80
C LEU A 14 -1.02 0.34 -24.55
N LYS A 15 0.22 0.79 -24.82
CA LYS A 15 1.43 0.01 -24.59
C LYS A 15 1.89 0.00 -23.13
N ALA A 16 1.19 0.74 -22.24
CA ALA A 16 1.53 0.81 -20.83
C ALA A 16 1.59 -0.58 -20.20
N ALA A 17 2.67 -0.87 -19.49
CA ALA A 17 2.91 -2.12 -18.78
C ALA A 17 3.53 -1.80 -17.40
N PRO A 18 3.46 -2.69 -16.42
CA PRO A 18 4.07 -2.47 -15.11
C PRO A 18 5.54 -2.04 -15.17
N ALA A 19 6.32 -2.59 -16.11
CA ALA A 19 7.73 -2.25 -16.31
C ALA A 19 7.99 -0.78 -16.66
N HIS A 20 6.98 0.00 -17.05
CA HIS A 20 7.13 1.43 -17.33
C HIS A 20 6.95 2.29 -16.07
N TRP A 21 6.49 1.71 -14.96
CA TRP A 21 6.28 2.38 -13.69
C TRP A 21 7.46 2.10 -12.76
N HIS A 22 8.35 3.07 -12.62
CA HIS A 22 9.48 3.00 -11.68
C HIS A 22 9.18 3.76 -10.38
N ASP A 23 8.11 4.53 -10.40
CA ASP A 23 7.54 5.28 -9.28
C ASP A 23 6.05 5.60 -9.56
N TRP A 24 5.41 6.36 -8.70
CA TRP A 24 4.01 6.77 -8.86
C TRP A 24 3.80 7.92 -9.86
N SER A 25 4.83 8.32 -10.61
CA SER A 25 4.75 9.43 -11.58
C SER A 25 4.15 8.96 -12.91
N ALA A 26 2.91 9.37 -13.18
CA ALA A 26 2.27 9.15 -14.47
C ALA A 26 3.06 9.79 -15.62
N ARG A 27 3.62 11.00 -15.40
CA ARG A 27 4.47 11.68 -16.37
C ARG A 27 5.68 10.83 -16.76
N ARG A 28 6.37 10.26 -15.78
CA ARG A 28 7.54 9.40 -16.02
C ARG A 28 7.16 8.11 -16.73
N ALA A 29 6.03 7.51 -16.36
CA ALA A 29 5.52 6.33 -17.04
C ALA A 29 5.20 6.64 -18.53
N MET A 30 4.60 7.80 -18.83
CA MET A 30 4.35 8.25 -20.20
C MET A 30 5.66 8.45 -20.98
N GLN A 31 6.70 9.03 -20.36
CA GLN A 31 8.04 9.13 -20.96
C GLN A 31 8.62 7.75 -21.28
N ASN A 32 8.53 6.81 -20.34
CA ASN A 32 9.05 5.45 -20.51
C ASN A 32 8.32 4.66 -21.61
N ILE A 33 7.07 5.00 -21.90
CA ILE A 33 6.30 4.44 -23.03
C ILE A 33 6.73 5.08 -24.36
N GLY A 34 7.40 6.22 -24.32
CA GLY A 34 7.90 6.95 -25.51
C GLY A 34 6.95 8.03 -26.01
N LEU A 35 6.08 8.59 -25.19
CA LEU A 35 5.32 9.79 -25.56
C LEU A 35 6.25 11.00 -25.66
N SER A 36 5.97 11.88 -26.63
CA SER A 36 6.65 13.18 -26.73
C SER A 36 6.25 14.10 -25.56
N ALA A 37 7.07 15.10 -25.26
CA ALA A 37 6.80 16.08 -24.23
C ALA A 37 5.44 16.76 -24.43
N ASP A 38 5.15 17.18 -25.65
CA ASP A 38 3.88 17.84 -26.00
C ASP A 38 2.67 16.93 -25.79
N ALA A 39 2.77 15.65 -26.17
CA ALA A 39 1.71 14.66 -25.93
C ALA A 39 1.51 14.40 -24.42
N ILE A 40 2.59 14.37 -23.65
CA ILE A 40 2.51 14.24 -22.20
C ILE A 40 1.79 15.45 -21.59
N ASP A 41 2.20 16.66 -21.94
CA ASP A 41 1.59 17.88 -21.42
C ASP A 41 0.11 18.00 -21.80
N GLN A 42 -0.27 17.50 -22.97
CA GLN A 42 -1.65 17.42 -23.41
C GLN A 42 -2.49 16.46 -22.53
N HIS A 43 -1.94 15.35 -22.08
CA HIS A 43 -2.71 14.26 -21.46
C HIS A 43 -2.54 14.14 -19.95
N ILE A 44 -1.49 14.72 -19.36
CA ILE A 44 -1.12 14.44 -17.96
C ILE A 44 -2.20 14.81 -16.96
N THR A 45 -2.75 16.03 -17.06
CA THR A 45 -3.80 16.50 -16.13
C THR A 45 -5.07 15.65 -16.23
N ALA A 46 -5.50 15.36 -17.46
CA ALA A 46 -6.68 14.52 -17.68
C ALA A 46 -6.46 13.10 -17.18
N HIS A 47 -5.24 12.55 -17.29
CA HIS A 47 -4.88 11.25 -16.73
C HIS A 47 -4.90 11.26 -15.19
N GLU A 48 -4.36 12.29 -14.56
CA GLU A 48 -4.37 12.43 -13.09
C GLU A 48 -5.81 12.49 -12.55
N ASP A 49 -6.70 13.25 -13.21
CA ASP A 49 -8.11 13.29 -12.88
C ASP A 49 -8.82 11.95 -13.08
N PHE A 50 -8.53 11.27 -14.21
CA PHE A 50 -9.04 9.94 -14.51
C PHE A 50 -8.64 8.93 -13.45
N TRP A 51 -7.36 8.93 -13.05
CA TRP A 51 -6.83 8.06 -12.04
C TRP A 51 -7.43 8.36 -10.65
N ALA A 52 -7.47 9.64 -10.24
CA ALA A 52 -8.01 10.03 -8.94
C ALA A 52 -9.49 9.64 -8.75
N LYS A 53 -10.29 9.73 -9.81
CA LYS A 53 -11.71 9.31 -9.79
C LYS A 53 -11.91 7.82 -9.60
N ARG A 54 -10.93 6.98 -10.00
CA ARG A 54 -11.03 5.50 -9.96
C ARG A 54 -10.27 4.89 -8.80
N PHE A 55 -9.03 5.32 -8.59
CA PHE A 55 -8.13 4.71 -7.62
C PHE A 55 -8.66 4.78 -6.18
N PHE A 56 -9.22 5.92 -5.79
CA PHE A 56 -9.77 6.09 -4.44
C PHE A 56 -11.25 5.69 -4.35
N THR A 57 -11.63 4.59 -4.98
CA THR A 57 -12.99 4.02 -4.92
C THR A 57 -12.98 2.62 -4.36
N SER A 58 -14.09 2.22 -3.73
CA SER A 58 -14.27 0.85 -3.23
C SER A 58 -14.20 -0.21 -4.34
N ALA A 59 -14.57 0.13 -5.57
CA ALA A 59 -14.48 -0.77 -6.71
C ALA A 59 -13.03 -1.12 -7.04
N TYR A 60 -12.11 -0.18 -6.87
CA TYR A 60 -10.68 -0.41 -7.17
C TYR A 60 -10.04 -1.48 -6.26
N CYS A 61 -10.60 -1.72 -5.07
CA CYS A 61 -10.13 -2.76 -4.16
C CYS A 61 -10.28 -4.19 -4.72
N GLU A 62 -11.02 -4.38 -5.81
CA GLU A 62 -11.14 -5.67 -6.50
C GLU A 62 -9.81 -6.13 -7.11
N TYR A 63 -8.92 -5.19 -7.42
CA TYR A 63 -7.59 -5.47 -7.97
C TYR A 63 -6.54 -5.79 -6.91
N ASP A 64 -6.87 -5.74 -5.62
CA ASP A 64 -5.92 -6.08 -4.57
C ASP A 64 -5.50 -7.55 -4.68
N ALA A 65 -4.23 -7.79 -4.47
CA ALA A 65 -3.65 -9.12 -4.32
C ALA A 65 -2.98 -9.24 -2.95
N ALA A 66 -3.02 -10.43 -2.37
CA ALA A 66 -2.30 -10.70 -1.13
C ALA A 66 -0.84 -11.01 -1.44
N VAL A 67 0.05 -10.55 -0.56
CA VAL A 67 1.41 -11.08 -0.51
C VAL A 67 1.32 -12.55 -0.10
N ALA A 68 2.07 -13.43 -0.76
CA ALA A 68 2.03 -14.87 -0.52
C ALA A 68 2.25 -15.19 0.97
N GLY A 69 1.43 -16.07 1.52
CA GLY A 69 1.44 -16.46 2.93
C GLY A 69 0.86 -15.41 3.92
N ALA A 70 0.67 -14.15 3.54
CA ALA A 70 0.24 -13.09 4.46
C ALA A 70 -1.11 -13.36 5.15
N PRO A 71 -2.16 -13.87 4.47
CA PRO A 71 -3.42 -14.20 5.14
C PRO A 71 -3.26 -15.31 6.18
N ALA A 72 -2.48 -16.35 5.87
CA ALA A 72 -2.20 -17.44 6.80
C ALA A 72 -1.41 -16.94 8.02
N PHE A 73 -0.38 -16.13 7.79
CA PHE A 73 0.40 -15.50 8.86
C PHE A 73 -0.51 -14.67 9.79
N ALA A 74 -1.36 -13.80 9.25
CA ALA A 74 -2.27 -12.97 10.03
C ALA A 74 -3.22 -13.82 10.90
N ARG A 75 -3.73 -14.94 10.39
CA ARG A 75 -4.56 -15.89 11.17
C ARG A 75 -3.77 -16.56 12.29
N VAL A 76 -2.54 -16.99 12.04
CA VAL A 76 -1.67 -17.59 13.06
C VAL A 76 -1.40 -16.59 14.19
N VAL A 77 -1.06 -15.37 13.85
CA VAL A 77 -0.79 -14.28 14.82
C VAL A 77 -2.04 -13.98 15.64
N GLN A 78 -3.22 -13.87 15.01
CA GLN A 78 -4.50 -13.68 15.70
C GLN A 78 -4.81 -14.85 16.63
N SER A 79 -4.63 -16.09 16.17
CA SER A 79 -4.87 -17.30 16.98
C SER A 79 -3.93 -17.42 18.18
N ALA A 80 -2.73 -16.85 18.09
CA ALA A 80 -1.79 -16.72 19.20
C ALA A 80 -2.17 -15.62 20.21
N GLY A 81 -3.29 -14.94 20.01
CA GLY A 81 -3.82 -13.92 20.93
C GLY A 81 -3.30 -12.50 20.70
N ALA A 82 -2.56 -12.27 19.61
CA ALA A 82 -2.12 -10.92 19.27
C ALA A 82 -3.24 -10.12 18.58
N ILE A 83 -3.19 -8.79 18.76
CA ILE A 83 -4.03 -7.86 18.02
C ILE A 83 -3.44 -7.68 16.62
N VAL A 84 -4.23 -7.94 15.58
CA VAL A 84 -3.88 -7.66 14.19
C VAL A 84 -4.47 -6.31 13.81
N VAL A 85 -3.62 -5.37 13.40
CA VAL A 85 -4.07 -4.04 12.97
C VAL A 85 -3.71 -3.83 11.50
N TYR A 86 -4.72 -3.68 10.65
CA TYR A 86 -4.54 -3.21 9.27
C TYR A 86 -4.52 -1.69 9.28
N LEU A 87 -3.38 -1.11 8.96
CA LEU A 87 -3.18 0.34 8.86
C LEU A 87 -3.01 0.73 7.39
N THR A 88 -3.92 1.53 6.86
CA THR A 88 -3.90 1.90 5.43
C THR A 88 -4.19 3.37 5.20
N GLY A 89 -3.44 4.00 4.29
CA GLY A 89 -3.70 5.37 3.82
C GLY A 89 -4.99 5.51 2.98
N ARG A 90 -5.71 4.44 2.73
CA ARG A 90 -7.01 4.52 2.05
C ARG A 90 -7.98 5.38 2.87
N PRO A 91 -8.72 6.31 2.22
CA PRO A 91 -9.71 7.11 2.91
C PRO A 91 -10.90 6.26 3.38
N GLU A 92 -11.53 6.70 4.46
CA GLU A 92 -12.64 6.00 5.12
C GLU A 92 -13.79 5.62 4.16
N ARG A 93 -14.04 6.43 3.11
CA ARG A 93 -15.03 6.10 2.07
C ARG A 93 -14.77 4.81 1.30
N MET A 94 -13.54 4.25 1.38
CA MET A 94 -13.18 2.97 0.78
C MET A 94 -13.33 1.78 1.74
N ARG A 95 -13.83 1.99 2.96
CA ARG A 95 -13.91 0.94 4.00
C ARG A 95 -14.61 -0.31 3.50
N GLU A 96 -15.76 -0.16 2.88
CA GLU A 96 -16.54 -1.29 2.37
C GLU A 96 -15.75 -2.13 1.34
N GLY A 97 -15.11 -1.46 0.36
CA GLY A 97 -14.25 -2.13 -0.61
C GLY A 97 -13.04 -2.80 0.02
N THR A 98 -12.42 -2.15 1.01
CA THR A 98 -11.28 -2.72 1.75
C THR A 98 -11.69 -3.97 2.53
N LEU A 99 -12.84 -3.95 3.21
CA LEU A 99 -13.36 -5.12 3.92
C LEU A 99 -13.66 -6.29 2.97
N ARG A 100 -14.31 -6.01 1.82
CA ARG A 100 -14.53 -7.05 0.79
C ARG A 100 -13.23 -7.62 0.27
N SER A 101 -12.21 -6.78 0.08
CA SER A 101 -10.89 -7.23 -0.35
C SER A 101 -10.23 -8.14 0.68
N LEU A 102 -10.20 -7.75 1.96
CA LEU A 102 -9.68 -8.58 3.06
C LEU A 102 -10.39 -9.93 3.12
N GLN A 103 -11.73 -9.94 3.02
CA GLN A 103 -12.54 -11.16 3.03
C GLN A 103 -12.19 -12.07 1.84
N ARG A 104 -12.18 -11.53 0.63
CA ARG A 104 -11.87 -12.27 -0.61
C ARG A 104 -10.47 -12.89 -0.57
N LEU A 105 -9.51 -12.17 0.01
CA LEU A 105 -8.11 -12.58 0.11
C LEU A 105 -7.85 -13.50 1.31
N GLY A 106 -8.85 -13.78 2.15
CA GLY A 106 -8.76 -14.74 3.26
C GLY A 106 -8.09 -14.19 4.52
N PHE A 107 -8.01 -12.89 4.69
CA PHE A 107 -7.52 -12.27 5.93
C PHE A 107 -8.56 -12.34 7.05
N PRO A 108 -8.14 -12.36 8.36
CA PRO A 108 -9.05 -12.09 9.47
C PRO A 108 -9.77 -10.76 9.29
N LEU A 109 -11.08 -10.72 9.58
CA LEU A 109 -11.82 -9.48 9.40
C LEU A 109 -11.80 -8.63 10.67
N PRO A 110 -11.84 -7.28 10.54
CA PRO A 110 -12.06 -6.40 11.68
C PRO A 110 -13.33 -6.77 12.45
N GLY A 111 -13.20 -6.90 13.78
CA GLY A 111 -14.26 -7.40 14.66
C GLY A 111 -14.23 -8.92 14.86
N GLU A 112 -13.47 -9.67 14.09
CA GLU A 112 -13.19 -11.09 14.34
C GLU A 112 -11.99 -11.20 15.30
N GLY A 113 -12.21 -11.76 16.49
CA GLY A 113 -11.18 -11.82 17.53
C GLY A 113 -10.65 -10.41 17.85
N HIS A 114 -9.33 -10.28 17.91
CA HIS A 114 -8.65 -9.00 18.16
C HIS A 114 -8.08 -8.41 16.84
N THR A 115 -8.96 -8.11 15.88
CA THR A 115 -8.56 -7.55 14.58
C THR A 115 -9.18 -6.17 14.39
N GLU A 116 -8.37 -5.19 13.99
CA GLU A 116 -8.78 -3.81 13.74
C GLU A 116 -8.42 -3.35 12.32
N LEU A 117 -9.19 -2.41 11.78
CA LEU A 117 -8.88 -1.68 10.56
C LEU A 117 -8.85 -0.19 10.85
N ARG A 118 -7.70 0.43 10.65
CA ARG A 118 -7.49 1.87 10.76
C ARG A 118 -7.27 2.47 9.39
N MET A 119 -8.15 3.39 9.04
CA MET A 119 -8.17 4.07 7.75
C MET A 119 -8.05 5.58 7.96
N ARG A 120 -7.57 6.27 6.93
CA ARG A 120 -7.44 7.72 6.98
C ARG A 120 -8.82 8.39 6.97
N THR A 121 -9.14 9.15 8.01
CA THR A 121 -10.42 9.85 8.17
C THR A 121 -10.49 11.13 7.37
N SER A 122 -9.35 11.79 7.08
CA SER A 122 -9.27 13.01 6.29
C SER A 122 -8.71 12.74 4.91
N ALA A 123 -9.28 13.37 3.88
CA ALA A 123 -8.70 13.42 2.54
C ALA A 123 -7.48 14.36 2.47
N TYR A 124 -7.28 15.19 3.50
CA TYR A 124 -6.20 16.16 3.62
C TYR A 124 -5.13 15.65 4.58
N GLY A 125 -3.89 15.93 4.27
CA GLY A 125 -2.71 15.48 5.01
C GLY A 125 -1.94 14.38 4.27
N SER A 126 -0.67 14.23 4.62
CA SER A 126 0.17 13.19 4.03
C SER A 126 -0.17 11.80 4.61
N ASP A 127 0.16 10.76 3.87
CA ASP A 127 0.06 9.39 4.36
C ASP A 127 1.07 9.14 5.49
N ASP A 128 2.22 9.79 5.42
CA ASP A 128 3.27 9.72 6.44
C ASP A 128 2.77 10.29 7.79
N ASP A 129 2.08 11.45 7.79
CA ASP A 129 1.52 12.06 9.01
C ASP A 129 0.44 11.17 9.63
N PHE A 130 -0.44 10.62 8.79
CA PHE A 130 -1.47 9.68 9.26
C PHE A 130 -0.85 8.45 9.90
N LYS A 131 0.12 7.82 9.24
CA LYS A 131 0.79 6.60 9.74
C LYS A 131 1.59 6.87 11.00
N SER A 132 2.28 8.01 11.08
CA SER A 132 3.00 8.44 12.30
C SER A 132 2.05 8.54 13.48
N THR A 133 0.97 9.31 13.33
CA THR A 133 -0.03 9.48 14.40
C THR A 133 -0.68 8.16 14.82
N ALA A 134 -0.97 7.29 13.85
CA ALA A 134 -1.60 6.01 14.13
C ALA A 134 -0.65 5.05 14.89
N ILE A 135 0.63 5.01 14.54
CA ILE A 135 1.63 4.18 15.23
C ILE A 135 1.84 4.66 16.66
N ASP A 136 1.95 5.96 16.89
CA ASP A 136 2.06 6.52 18.26
C ASP A 136 0.86 6.14 19.11
N ALA A 137 -0.35 6.26 18.57
CA ALA A 137 -1.58 5.89 19.26
C ALA A 137 -1.65 4.39 19.55
N LEU A 138 -1.19 3.53 18.64
CA LEU A 138 -1.12 2.08 18.87
C LEU A 138 -0.11 1.72 19.95
N GLY A 139 1.08 2.34 19.93
CA GLY A 139 2.11 2.12 20.93
C GLY A 139 1.70 2.52 22.34
N ALA A 140 0.79 3.50 22.47
CA ALA A 140 0.22 3.91 23.74
C ALA A 140 -0.85 2.93 24.28
N LEU A 141 -1.49 2.16 23.40
CA LEU A 141 -2.57 1.22 23.80
C LEU A 141 -2.03 -0.16 24.19
N ALA A 142 -1.03 -0.66 23.47
CA ALA A 142 -0.46 -1.98 23.71
C ALA A 142 0.97 -2.07 23.14
N PRO A 143 1.82 -2.98 23.67
CA PRO A 143 3.13 -3.23 23.10
C PRO A 143 3.02 -3.70 21.64
N VAL A 144 3.66 -2.98 20.72
CA VAL A 144 3.76 -3.39 19.31
C VAL A 144 4.90 -4.40 19.18
N ALA A 145 4.59 -5.61 18.75
CA ALA A 145 5.59 -6.67 18.56
C ALA A 145 6.27 -6.58 17.18
N ALA A 146 5.49 -6.27 16.14
CA ALA A 146 6.01 -6.13 14.77
C ALA A 146 5.15 -5.17 13.95
N ALA A 147 5.78 -4.51 12.98
CA ALA A 147 5.13 -3.69 11.96
C ALA A 147 5.67 -4.06 10.57
N PHE A 148 4.79 -4.05 9.58
CA PHE A 148 5.09 -4.46 8.20
C PHE A 148 4.65 -3.35 7.25
N ASP A 149 5.49 -3.00 6.29
CA ASP A 149 5.12 -2.07 5.21
C ASP A 149 6.01 -2.33 3.98
N ASN A 150 5.49 -2.10 2.79
CA ASN A 150 6.25 -2.19 1.55
C ASN A 150 6.87 -0.85 1.14
N GLU A 151 6.43 0.27 1.74
CA GLU A 151 6.99 1.57 1.44
C GLU A 151 8.20 1.85 2.35
N PRO A 152 9.42 2.04 1.79
CA PRO A 152 10.62 2.27 2.59
C PRO A 152 10.54 3.44 3.55
N THR A 153 9.84 4.53 3.19
CA THR A 153 9.64 5.68 4.07
C THR A 153 8.79 5.32 5.28
N HIS A 154 7.74 4.53 5.11
CA HIS A 154 6.85 4.14 6.19
C HIS A 154 7.51 3.15 7.15
N ILE A 155 8.20 2.14 6.62
CA ILE A 155 8.87 1.18 7.52
C ILE A 155 10.02 1.83 8.29
N ASN A 156 10.71 2.81 7.71
CA ASN A 156 11.70 3.63 8.41
C ASN A 156 11.04 4.47 9.51
N LEU A 157 9.88 5.07 9.23
CA LEU A 157 9.07 5.79 10.22
C LEU A 157 8.70 4.88 11.39
N TYR A 158 8.20 3.67 11.13
CA TYR A 158 7.85 2.69 12.17
C TYR A 158 9.09 2.29 13.00
N ARG A 159 10.23 2.07 12.34
CA ARG A 159 11.50 1.75 13.02
C ARG A 159 11.95 2.86 13.96
N ALA A 160 11.71 4.13 13.60
CA ALA A 160 12.07 5.28 14.40
C ALA A 160 11.14 5.51 15.61
N LEU A 161 9.84 5.24 15.45
CA LEU A 161 8.81 5.50 16.46
C LEU A 161 8.57 4.33 17.42
N LEU A 162 8.74 3.10 16.96
CA LEU A 162 8.48 1.92 17.76
C LEU A 162 9.66 1.60 18.69
N PRO A 163 9.40 0.97 19.86
CA PRO A 163 10.46 0.52 20.76
C PRO A 163 11.43 -0.44 20.07
N ALA A 164 12.67 -0.48 20.55
CA ALA A 164 13.74 -1.28 19.93
C ALA A 164 13.46 -2.80 19.86
N HIS A 165 12.58 -3.32 20.73
CA HIS A 165 12.17 -4.73 20.69
C HIS A 165 11.13 -5.03 19.61
N ALA A 166 10.43 -4.01 19.08
CA ALA A 166 9.48 -4.18 17.99
C ALA A 166 10.22 -4.46 16.67
N ARG A 167 9.77 -5.44 15.94
CA ARG A 167 10.35 -5.80 14.65
C ARG A 167 9.74 -4.93 13.55
N SER A 168 10.57 -4.19 12.83
CA SER A 168 10.18 -3.49 11.61
C SER A 168 10.56 -4.35 10.41
N VAL A 169 9.57 -4.74 9.63
CA VAL A 169 9.74 -5.69 8.52
C VAL A 169 9.32 -5.01 7.21
N HIS A 170 10.28 -4.83 6.32
CA HIS A 170 10.03 -4.32 4.97
C HIS A 170 9.56 -5.45 4.06
N LEU A 171 8.43 -5.24 3.40
CA LEU A 171 7.95 -6.13 2.34
C LEU A 171 8.55 -5.68 1.01
N ALA A 172 9.51 -6.44 0.48
CA ALA A 172 10.21 -6.14 -0.77
C ALA A 172 9.31 -6.44 -1.99
N THR A 173 8.18 -5.73 -2.06
CA THR A 173 7.20 -5.78 -3.14
C THR A 173 7.14 -4.42 -3.84
N ASP A 174 6.17 -4.22 -4.72
CA ASP A 174 5.97 -2.94 -5.42
C ASP A 174 5.68 -1.81 -4.42
N HIS A 175 6.37 -0.69 -4.60
CA HIS A 175 6.23 0.51 -3.77
C HIS A 175 6.33 1.79 -4.63
N SER A 176 6.31 2.97 -4.00
CA SER A 176 6.34 4.27 -4.70
C SER A 176 7.59 4.53 -5.54
N GLY A 177 8.62 3.69 -5.45
CA GLY A 177 9.89 3.86 -6.15
C GLY A 177 10.77 4.97 -5.59
N ARG A 178 10.46 5.53 -4.41
CA ARG A 178 11.34 6.50 -3.74
C ARG A 178 12.64 5.80 -3.36
N ALA A 179 13.78 6.38 -3.78
CA ALA A 179 15.11 5.87 -3.45
C ALA A 179 15.47 6.23 -1.98
N VAL A 180 14.94 5.47 -1.05
CA VAL A 180 15.18 5.64 0.39
C VAL A 180 15.86 4.39 0.93
N ALA A 181 17.03 4.55 1.56
CA ALA A 181 17.69 3.45 2.23
C ALA A 181 16.93 3.03 3.49
N LEU A 182 16.87 1.74 3.74
CA LEU A 182 16.29 1.22 4.98
C LEU A 182 17.22 1.51 6.17
N LEU A 183 16.63 1.87 7.30
CA LEU A 183 17.36 2.06 8.55
C LEU A 183 17.87 0.72 9.10
N ASP A 184 18.92 0.79 9.91
CA ASP A 184 19.51 -0.38 10.56
C ASP A 184 18.49 -1.11 11.44
N GLY A 185 18.54 -2.44 11.39
CA GLY A 185 17.64 -3.32 12.14
C GLY A 185 16.29 -3.61 11.47
N ILE A 186 16.03 -3.05 10.28
CA ILE A 186 14.89 -3.44 9.46
C ILE A 186 15.26 -4.73 8.71
N VAL A 187 14.39 -5.73 8.81
CA VAL A 187 14.49 -6.99 8.06
C VAL A 187 13.65 -6.88 6.80
N SER A 188 14.19 -7.31 5.66
CA SER A 188 13.45 -7.32 4.39
C SER A 188 13.03 -8.75 4.04
N ILE A 189 11.74 -8.95 3.73
CA ILE A 189 11.19 -10.22 3.26
C ILE A 189 10.41 -9.98 1.95
N ARG A 190 10.25 -11.01 1.13
CA ARG A 190 9.45 -10.94 -0.11
C ARG A 190 8.02 -11.42 0.09
N ASP A 191 7.84 -12.36 1.00
CA ASP A 191 6.56 -13.01 1.29
C ASP A 191 6.56 -13.52 2.75
N PHE A 192 5.47 -14.16 3.14
CA PHE A 192 5.29 -14.79 4.45
C PHE A 192 5.34 -16.32 4.36
N GLU A 193 5.79 -16.87 3.23
CA GLU A 193 5.97 -18.31 3.09
C GLU A 193 7.27 -18.73 3.78
N THR A 194 7.18 -19.69 4.69
CA THR A 194 8.37 -20.33 5.24
C THR A 194 8.97 -21.20 4.15
N SER A 195 10.17 -20.89 3.71
CA SER A 195 10.95 -21.84 2.92
C SER A 195 11.01 -23.13 3.74
N ALA A 196 10.42 -24.22 3.24
CA ALA A 196 10.64 -25.53 3.78
C ALA A 196 12.14 -25.81 3.64
N GLY A 197 12.88 -25.67 4.74
CA GLY A 197 14.30 -26.03 4.82
C GLY A 197 14.47 -27.54 4.86
#